data_7559b76bfacec87fd636f5513c4ab2b1
#
_entry.id   7559b76bfacec87fd636f5513c4ab2b1
#
_cell.length_a   1.000
_cell.length_b   1.000
_cell.length_c   1.000
_cell.angle_alpha   90.00
_cell.angle_beta   90.00
_cell.angle_gamma   90.00
#
_symmetry.space_group_name_H-M   'P 1'
#
loop_
_entity.id
_entity.type
_entity.pdbx_description
1 polymer ?
#
loop_
_entity_poly.entity_id
_entity_poly.type
_entity_poly.pdbx_seq_one_letter_code
_entity_poly.pdbx_strand_id
1 'polypeptide(L)'
;LVKKMQKSGAKAYLVNTGWNGTGKRISIKDTRGIIDAIHSGAINEAPTKKIPYFGLEIPTKLEGVATEVLDPKDTYKDPSKSKWDYKDESEWDTRAKKLAQMFIDNFAKKYADTEIGKGLVAAGPQL
;
A
#
# COMPACT_ATOMS: atom_id res chain seq x y z
N LEU A 1 -8.17 -11.49 -14.29
CA LEU A 1 -8.54 -10.25 -13.63
C LEU A 1 -8.32 -9.03 -14.54
N VAL A 2 -7.07 -8.75 -15.00
CA VAL A 2 -6.70 -7.55 -15.79
C VAL A 2 -7.61 -7.31 -16.99
N LYS A 3 -7.82 -8.31 -17.87
CA LYS A 3 -8.69 -8.19 -19.04
C LYS A 3 -10.14 -7.77 -18.68
N LYS A 4 -10.68 -8.28 -17.57
CA LYS A 4 -12.02 -7.92 -17.10
C LYS A 4 -12.06 -6.49 -16.57
N MET A 5 -11.04 -6.07 -15.84
CA MET A 5 -10.94 -4.69 -15.33
C MET A 5 -10.82 -3.69 -16.48
N GLN A 6 -9.97 -3.95 -17.47
CA GLN A 6 -9.85 -3.11 -18.67
C GLN A 6 -11.18 -2.96 -19.41
N LYS A 7 -11.94 -4.06 -19.54
CA LYS A 7 -13.24 -4.06 -20.23
C LYS A 7 -14.32 -3.29 -19.44
N SER A 8 -14.33 -3.41 -18.13
CA SER A 8 -15.36 -2.81 -17.27
C SER A 8 -15.05 -1.38 -16.82
N GLY A 9 -13.78 -0.95 -16.93
CA GLY A 9 -13.33 0.33 -16.35
C GLY A 9 -13.31 0.33 -14.82
N ALA A 10 -13.43 -0.84 -14.18
CA ALA A 10 -13.44 -0.94 -12.72
C ALA A 10 -12.10 -0.53 -12.10
N LYS A 11 -12.15 0.24 -11.03
CA LYS A 11 -10.99 0.59 -10.21
C LYS A 11 -10.72 -0.50 -9.18
N ALA A 12 -9.45 -0.70 -8.83
CA ALA A 12 -9.02 -1.63 -7.79
C ALA A 12 -8.30 -0.87 -6.69
N TYR A 13 -8.58 -1.26 -5.46
CA TYR A 13 -7.96 -0.68 -4.27
C TYR A 13 -7.34 -1.79 -3.42
N LEU A 14 -6.13 -1.52 -2.90
CA LEU A 14 -5.49 -2.38 -1.92
C LEU A 14 -5.72 -1.78 -0.54
N VAL A 15 -6.42 -2.50 0.32
CA VAL A 15 -6.74 -2.06 1.68
C VAL A 15 -6.07 -2.97 2.69
N ASN A 16 -5.15 -2.40 3.49
CA ASN A 16 -4.55 -3.15 4.59
C ASN A 16 -5.48 -3.15 5.81
N THR A 17 -5.92 -4.33 6.19
CA THR A 17 -6.73 -4.56 7.40
C THR A 17 -5.95 -5.29 8.49
N GLY A 18 -4.66 -5.51 8.28
CA GLY A 18 -3.78 -6.27 9.16
C GLY A 18 -3.07 -5.41 10.21
N TRP A 19 -1.76 -5.50 10.25
CA TRP A 19 -0.90 -4.90 11.25
C TRP A 19 -0.20 -3.66 10.68
N ASN A 20 -0.01 -2.64 11.51
CA ASN A 20 0.79 -1.47 11.19
C ASN A 20 2.22 -1.58 11.75
N GLY A 21 3.06 -0.56 11.55
CA GLY A 21 4.45 -0.53 12.02
C GLY A 21 4.62 -0.59 13.54
N THR A 22 3.57 -0.29 14.31
CA THR A 22 3.60 -0.46 15.78
C THR A 22 3.28 -1.88 16.23
N GLY A 23 2.98 -2.80 15.32
CA GLY A 23 2.52 -4.14 15.65
C GLY A 23 1.10 -4.17 16.22
N LYS A 24 0.33 -3.11 16.05
CA LYS A 24 -1.11 -3.06 16.34
C LYS A 24 -1.90 -3.34 15.08
N ARG A 25 -3.04 -3.99 15.23
CA ARG A 25 -3.97 -4.19 14.14
C ARG A 25 -4.68 -2.89 13.80
N ILE A 26 -4.86 -2.61 12.52
CA ILE A 26 -5.68 -1.49 12.04
C ILE A 26 -7.09 -1.66 12.56
N SER A 27 -7.68 -0.58 13.11
CA SER A 27 -8.98 -0.66 13.74
C SER A 27 -10.10 -0.95 12.74
N ILE A 28 -11.17 -1.57 13.21
CA ILE A 28 -12.38 -1.77 12.40
C ILE A 28 -12.98 -0.42 12.00
N LYS A 29 -12.88 0.59 12.86
CA LYS A 29 -13.36 1.95 12.58
C LYS A 29 -12.62 2.54 11.38
N ASP A 30 -11.28 2.49 11.37
CA ASP A 30 -10.48 3.01 10.25
C ASP A 30 -10.73 2.21 8.97
N THR A 31 -10.79 0.88 9.09
CA THR A 31 -11.11 0.00 7.94
C THR A 31 -12.46 0.37 7.33
N ARG A 32 -13.50 0.56 8.14
CA ARG A 32 -14.82 0.99 7.65
C ARG A 32 -14.77 2.36 7.01
N GLY A 33 -14.10 3.33 7.62
CA GLY A 33 -13.93 4.67 7.05
C GLY A 33 -13.28 4.63 5.65
N ILE A 34 -12.26 3.79 5.46
CA ILE A 34 -11.64 3.58 4.15
C ILE A 34 -12.62 2.97 3.15
N ILE A 35 -13.35 1.93 3.55
CA ILE A 35 -14.33 1.27 2.68
C ILE A 35 -15.47 2.24 2.31
N ASP A 36 -15.96 3.02 3.27
CA ASP A 36 -17.00 4.03 3.02
C ASP A 36 -16.51 5.12 2.05
N ALA A 37 -15.24 5.55 2.17
CA ALA A 37 -14.63 6.50 1.23
C ALA A 37 -14.50 5.92 -0.19
N ILE A 38 -14.26 4.61 -0.33
CA ILE A 38 -14.27 3.92 -1.63
C ILE A 38 -15.68 3.88 -2.21
N HIS A 39 -16.68 3.48 -1.42
CA HIS A 39 -18.06 3.36 -1.86
C HIS A 39 -18.69 4.69 -2.24
N SER A 40 -18.43 5.75 -1.48
CA SER A 40 -18.91 7.10 -1.77
C SER A 40 -18.17 7.79 -2.92
N GLY A 41 -17.00 7.27 -3.31
CA GLY A 41 -16.11 7.93 -4.26
C GLY A 41 -15.21 9.00 -3.65
N ALA A 42 -15.32 9.32 -2.37
CA ALA A 42 -14.52 10.34 -1.70
C ALA A 42 -13.01 10.07 -1.79
N ILE A 43 -12.59 8.80 -1.88
CA ILE A 43 -11.18 8.44 -2.06
C ILE A 43 -10.60 8.97 -3.38
N ASN A 44 -11.43 9.16 -4.41
CA ASN A 44 -10.98 9.68 -5.71
C ASN A 44 -10.79 11.20 -5.72
N GLU A 45 -11.44 11.89 -4.77
CA GLU A 45 -11.34 13.35 -4.58
C GLU A 45 -10.27 13.72 -3.54
N ALA A 46 -9.79 12.73 -2.77
CA ALA A 46 -8.79 12.94 -1.74
C ALA A 46 -7.43 13.30 -2.34
N PRO A 47 -6.65 14.20 -1.70
CA PRO A 47 -5.27 14.43 -2.10
C PRO A 47 -4.45 13.16 -1.89
N THR A 48 -3.60 12.83 -2.86
CA THR A 48 -2.78 11.63 -2.84
C THR A 48 -1.28 11.93 -2.84
N LYS A 49 -0.49 10.97 -2.43
CA LYS A 49 0.96 10.92 -2.65
C LYS A 49 1.38 9.50 -3.06
N LYS A 50 2.53 9.39 -3.71
CA LYS A 50 3.10 8.08 -4.05
C LYS A 50 3.89 7.53 -2.88
N ILE A 51 3.66 6.25 -2.56
CA ILE A 51 4.47 5.52 -1.59
C ILE A 51 5.81 5.13 -2.24
N PRO A 52 6.94 5.36 -1.56
CA PRO A 52 8.26 5.02 -2.10
C PRO A 52 8.36 3.53 -2.47
N TYR A 53 9.21 3.23 -3.45
CA TYR A 53 9.53 1.90 -3.99
C TYR A 53 8.37 1.22 -4.75
N PHE A 54 7.14 1.34 -4.29
CA PHE A 54 5.97 0.68 -4.88
C PHE A 54 5.24 1.56 -5.90
N GLY A 55 5.41 2.88 -5.84
CA GLY A 55 4.77 3.83 -6.75
C GLY A 55 3.25 3.89 -6.65
N LEU A 56 2.65 3.18 -5.68
CA LEU A 56 1.21 3.21 -5.45
C LEU A 56 0.78 4.56 -4.87
N GLU A 57 -0.36 5.06 -5.32
CA GLU A 57 -0.95 6.27 -4.76
C GLU A 57 -1.73 5.93 -3.49
N ILE A 58 -1.47 6.68 -2.43
CA ILE A 58 -2.19 6.60 -1.16
C ILE A 58 -2.81 7.95 -0.84
N PRO A 59 -4.03 7.99 -0.27
CA PRO A 59 -4.62 9.24 0.17
C PRO A 59 -3.84 9.79 1.36
N THR A 60 -3.68 11.11 1.40
CA THR A 60 -3.02 11.79 2.54
C THR A 60 -4.00 12.20 3.62
N LYS A 61 -5.30 12.24 3.30
CA LYS A 61 -6.38 12.56 4.22
C LYS A 61 -7.68 11.90 3.77
N LEU A 62 -8.39 11.26 4.71
CA LEU A 62 -9.77 10.79 4.53
C LEU A 62 -10.58 11.14 5.78
N GLU A 63 -11.82 11.58 5.58
CA GLU A 63 -12.72 11.87 6.69
C GLU A 63 -13.00 10.61 7.52
N GLY A 64 -12.93 10.74 8.83
CA GLY A 64 -13.17 9.64 9.76
C GLY A 64 -12.08 8.58 9.87
N VAL A 65 -10.96 8.74 9.16
CA VAL A 65 -9.80 7.84 9.20
C VAL A 65 -8.60 8.54 9.81
N ALA A 66 -7.93 7.89 10.75
CA ALA A 66 -6.71 8.41 11.35
C ALA A 66 -5.60 8.54 10.29
N THR A 67 -4.95 9.70 10.21
CA THR A 67 -3.98 10.02 9.15
C THR A 67 -2.78 9.07 9.16
N GLU A 68 -2.32 8.66 10.35
CA GLU A 68 -1.22 7.69 10.50
C GLU A 68 -1.53 6.29 9.94
N VAL A 69 -2.80 5.97 9.68
CA VAL A 69 -3.19 4.70 9.07
C VAL A 69 -3.03 4.73 7.55
N LEU A 70 -3.10 5.93 6.96
CA LEU A 70 -3.06 6.11 5.50
C LEU A 70 -1.65 5.96 4.92
N ASP A 71 -0.63 6.39 5.67
CA ASP A 71 0.78 6.18 5.30
C ASP A 71 1.42 5.14 6.22
N PRO A 72 1.80 3.96 5.70
CA PRO A 72 2.42 2.93 6.52
C PRO A 72 3.74 3.39 7.16
N LYS A 73 4.47 4.34 6.58
CA LYS A 73 5.70 4.89 7.15
C LYS A 73 5.45 5.67 8.45
N ASP A 74 4.29 6.34 8.57
CA ASP A 74 3.98 7.16 9.73
C ASP A 74 3.95 6.36 11.05
N THR A 75 3.59 5.09 10.99
CA THR A 75 3.58 4.20 12.16
C THR A 75 4.96 3.73 12.62
N TYR A 76 6.01 4.02 11.85
CA TYR A 76 7.41 3.73 12.20
C TYR A 76 8.13 4.94 12.83
N LYS A 77 7.53 6.12 12.85
CA LYS A 77 8.15 7.35 13.36
C LYS A 77 8.48 7.31 14.86
N ASP A 78 7.75 6.52 15.63
CA ASP A 78 7.96 6.40 17.07
C ASP A 78 8.20 4.94 17.47
N PRO A 79 9.47 4.49 17.49
CA PRO A 79 9.82 3.12 17.88
C PRO A 79 9.33 2.72 19.27
N SER A 80 9.20 3.68 20.19
CA SER A 80 8.75 3.40 21.56
C SER A 80 7.32 2.87 21.64
N LYS A 81 6.50 3.16 20.62
CA LYS A 81 5.13 2.66 20.49
C LYS A 81 5.03 1.31 19.79
N SER A 82 6.13 0.82 19.25
CA SER A 82 6.16 -0.44 18.51
C SER A 82 6.34 -1.65 19.40
N LYS A 83 5.71 -2.75 19.02
CA LYS A 83 5.99 -4.08 19.56
C LYS A 83 7.22 -4.73 18.90
N TRP A 84 7.69 -4.15 17.81
CA TRP A 84 8.84 -4.63 17.05
C TRP A 84 10.09 -3.91 17.52
N ASP A 85 11.19 -4.64 17.60
CA ASP A 85 12.48 -4.07 17.95
C ASP A 85 13.13 -3.44 16.72
N TYR A 86 13.15 -2.10 16.66
CA TYR A 86 13.87 -1.29 15.67
C TYR A 86 14.24 0.08 16.26
N LYS A 87 15.25 0.72 15.69
CA LYS A 87 15.86 1.93 16.27
C LYS A 87 15.13 3.22 15.86
N ASP A 88 14.72 3.33 14.60
CA ASP A 88 14.15 4.54 14.03
C ASP A 88 13.29 4.25 12.79
N GLU A 89 12.73 5.30 12.19
CA GLU A 89 11.84 5.20 11.04
C GLU A 89 12.50 4.62 9.77
N SER A 90 13.84 4.55 9.70
CA SER A 90 14.57 3.97 8.56
C SER A 90 14.32 2.46 8.43
N GLU A 91 13.84 1.83 9.49
CA GLU A 91 13.41 0.43 9.46
C GLU A 91 12.29 0.20 8.43
N TRP A 92 11.39 1.18 8.27
CA TRP A 92 10.38 1.10 7.23
C TRP A 92 11.01 0.99 5.83
N ASP A 93 12.00 1.84 5.53
CA ASP A 93 12.68 1.82 4.23
C ASP A 93 13.39 0.48 4.00
N THR A 94 14.05 -0.06 5.02
CA THR A 94 14.72 -1.37 4.98
C THR A 94 13.74 -2.49 4.66
N ARG A 95 12.61 -2.54 5.36
CA ARG A 95 11.57 -3.57 5.14
C ARG A 95 10.86 -3.40 3.81
N ALA A 96 10.57 -2.14 3.43
CA ALA A 96 9.92 -1.82 2.17
C ALA A 96 10.79 -2.23 0.97
N LYS A 97 12.08 -1.91 0.98
CA LYS A 97 13.03 -2.35 -0.07
C LYS A 97 13.11 -3.87 -0.17
N LYS A 98 13.23 -4.54 0.97
CA LYS A 98 13.24 -6.02 0.98
C LYS A 98 11.98 -6.60 0.38
N LEU A 99 10.82 -6.07 0.76
CA LEU A 99 9.55 -6.52 0.21
C LEU A 99 9.42 -6.21 -1.28
N ALA A 100 9.84 -5.01 -1.72
CA ALA A 100 9.85 -4.62 -3.12
C ALA A 100 10.72 -5.58 -3.96
N GLN A 101 11.92 -5.94 -3.47
CA GLN A 101 12.78 -6.92 -4.14
C GLN A 101 12.10 -8.29 -4.25
N MET A 102 11.43 -8.74 -3.19
CA MET A 102 10.68 -10.01 -3.21
C MET A 102 9.56 -10.00 -4.27
N PHE A 103 8.86 -8.87 -4.45
CA PHE A 103 7.88 -8.72 -5.52
C PHE A 103 8.51 -8.79 -6.90
N ILE A 104 9.62 -8.08 -7.12
CA ILE A 104 10.36 -8.08 -8.39
C ILE A 104 10.80 -9.51 -8.74
N ASP A 105 11.45 -10.20 -7.79
CA ASP A 105 11.97 -11.55 -8.01
C ASP A 105 10.84 -12.56 -8.29
N ASN A 106 9.75 -12.48 -7.53
CA ASN A 106 8.61 -13.37 -7.72
C ASN A 106 7.91 -13.11 -9.06
N PHE A 107 7.76 -11.84 -9.46
CA PHE A 107 7.17 -11.49 -10.73
C PHE A 107 8.07 -11.93 -11.89
N ALA A 108 9.37 -11.67 -11.83
CA ALA A 108 10.35 -12.09 -12.82
C ALA A 108 10.30 -13.62 -13.04
N LYS A 109 10.28 -14.38 -11.94
CA LYS A 109 10.27 -15.85 -11.98
C LYS A 109 8.99 -16.44 -12.57
N LYS A 110 7.83 -15.80 -12.36
CA LYS A 110 6.53 -16.43 -12.65
C LYS A 110 5.79 -15.83 -13.84
N TYR A 111 5.99 -14.55 -14.10
CA TYR A 111 5.10 -13.79 -14.98
C TYR A 111 5.79 -12.95 -16.04
N ALA A 112 7.07 -12.58 -15.85
CA ALA A 112 7.76 -11.65 -16.75
C ALA A 112 7.82 -12.14 -18.21
N ASP A 113 7.90 -13.45 -18.44
CA ASP A 113 7.96 -14.05 -19.77
C ASP A 113 6.59 -14.24 -20.42
N THR A 114 5.51 -14.02 -19.67
CA THR A 114 4.16 -14.11 -20.23
C THR A 114 3.84 -12.87 -21.07
N GLU A 115 2.99 -13.01 -22.09
CA GLU A 115 2.57 -11.91 -22.95
C GLU A 115 1.99 -10.72 -22.17
N ILE A 116 1.15 -11.01 -21.16
CA ILE A 116 0.57 -9.98 -20.29
C ILE A 116 1.63 -9.43 -19.31
N GLY A 117 2.48 -10.30 -18.77
CA GLY A 117 3.51 -9.92 -17.79
C GLY A 117 4.53 -8.94 -18.34
N LYS A 118 4.96 -9.12 -19.59
CA LYS A 118 5.89 -8.19 -20.26
C LYS A 118 5.40 -6.74 -20.23
N GLY A 119 4.09 -6.53 -20.42
CA GLY A 119 3.48 -5.20 -20.36
C GLY A 119 3.30 -4.63 -18.94
N LEU A 120 3.50 -5.45 -17.90
CA LEU A 120 3.28 -5.06 -16.50
C LEU A 120 4.58 -4.85 -15.70
N VAL A 121 5.74 -5.17 -16.27
CA VAL A 121 7.04 -5.03 -15.56
C VAL A 121 7.26 -3.61 -15.03
N ALA A 122 6.97 -2.59 -15.85
CA ALA A 122 7.15 -1.19 -15.48
C ALA A 122 6.18 -0.70 -14.39
N ALA A 123 5.09 -1.44 -14.14
CA ALA A 123 4.12 -1.13 -13.08
C ALA A 123 4.51 -1.72 -11.72
N GLY A 124 5.55 -2.53 -11.68
CA GLY A 124 6.08 -3.12 -10.45
C GLY A 124 6.91 -2.14 -9.62
N PRO A 125 7.38 -2.60 -8.43
CA PRO A 125 8.25 -1.80 -7.59
C PRO A 125 9.53 -1.37 -8.31
N GLN A 126 10.02 -0.18 -7.96
CA GLN A 126 11.28 0.39 -8.46
C GLN A 126 12.22 0.63 -7.25
N LEU A 127 13.44 0.10 -7.30
CA LEU A 127 14.47 0.20 -6.26
C LEU A 127 15.60 1.12 -6.69
#